data_0380f9ab7516310556ea3b2e9099dbe3
#
_entry.id   0380f9ab7516310556ea3b2e9099dbe3
#
_cell.length_a   1.000
_cell.length_b   1.000
_cell.length_c   1.000
_cell.angle_alpha   90.00
_cell.angle_beta   90.00
_cell.angle_gamma   90.00
#
_symmetry.space_group_name_H-M   'P 1'
#
loop_
_entity.id
_entity.type
_entity.pdbx_description
1 polymer ?
#
loop_
_entity_poly.entity_id
_entity_poly.type
_entity_poly.pdbx_seq_one_letter_code
_entity_poly.pdbx_strand_id
1 'polypeptide(L)'
;PSLIQAKSQYPLSYGKANYAFTLRLNDTKLLNSLLKTPITSSHAMRLTGIVRERQHELDLNVNAPDVTYKGQQIKKLLLNINSEPQGLVTTISAERKGEQGPHILINAQGLIADNTISSDISFRIPGLAPIYGNINSEASFSRLHGDLKTRLHLNPSKINFDSITLQVQPSDISYHRNYLTIDHFELSNNNQHIIANGQPSGNQNDSILVRFKDV
;
A
#
# COMPACT_ATOMS: atom_id res chain seq x y z
N PRO A 1 21.92 13.07 -22.43
CA PRO A 1 20.69 13.36 -21.72
C PRO A 1 20.89 13.05 -20.25
N SER A 2 20.69 14.05 -19.37
CA SER A 2 20.84 13.82 -17.92
C SER A 2 19.78 12.85 -17.45
N LEU A 3 20.18 11.83 -16.70
CA LEU A 3 19.31 10.81 -16.09
C LEU A 3 18.33 11.43 -15.09
N ILE A 4 18.68 12.57 -14.54
CA ILE A 4 17.91 13.31 -13.53
C ILE A 4 17.86 14.76 -13.92
N GLN A 5 16.66 15.32 -13.98
CA GLN A 5 16.43 16.76 -14.06
C GLN A 5 15.77 17.20 -12.76
N ALA A 6 16.55 17.87 -11.89
CA ALA A 6 16.03 18.50 -10.69
C ALA A 6 16.04 20.00 -10.87
N LYS A 7 14.93 20.66 -10.59
CA LYS A 7 14.81 22.12 -10.62
C LYS A 7 14.27 22.59 -9.28
N SER A 8 15.10 23.34 -8.55
CA SER A 8 14.63 24.06 -7.35
C SER A 8 14.09 25.43 -7.77
N GLN A 9 12.91 25.78 -7.29
CA GLN A 9 12.27 27.06 -7.57
C GLN A 9 12.55 28.13 -6.49
N TYR A 10 13.17 27.74 -5.37
CA TYR A 10 13.43 28.64 -4.25
C TYR A 10 14.91 28.65 -3.87
N PRO A 11 15.48 29.82 -3.54
CA PRO A 11 16.84 29.89 -3.07
C PRO A 11 17.03 29.19 -1.72
N LEU A 12 18.10 28.44 -1.59
CA LEU A 12 18.50 27.80 -0.34
C LEU A 12 18.86 28.91 0.69
N SER A 13 17.99 29.12 1.66
CA SER A 13 18.32 29.94 2.83
C SER A 13 18.53 29.04 4.05
N TYR A 14 19.65 29.24 4.74
CA TYR A 14 19.96 28.51 5.98
C TYR A 14 18.86 28.73 7.04
N GLY A 15 18.24 27.63 7.47
CA GLY A 15 17.36 27.58 8.63
C GLY A 15 15.89 27.92 8.40
N LYS A 16 15.10 27.01 7.86
CA LYS A 16 13.66 26.99 7.57
C LYS A 16 13.36 27.24 6.08
N ALA A 17 13.69 26.27 5.29
CA ALA A 17 13.59 26.38 3.85
C ALA A 17 12.26 25.85 3.32
N ASN A 18 11.75 26.51 2.27
CA ASN A 18 10.69 25.99 1.44
C ASN A 18 11.35 25.43 0.17
N TYR A 19 11.03 24.17 -0.15
CA TYR A 19 11.55 23.51 -1.35
C TYR A 19 10.40 23.13 -2.26
N ALA A 20 10.53 23.44 -3.54
CA ALA A 20 9.71 22.82 -4.57
C ALA A 20 10.65 22.14 -5.56
N PHE A 21 10.36 20.91 -5.90
CA PHE A 21 11.19 20.14 -6.81
C PHE A 21 10.36 19.34 -7.81
N THR A 22 10.93 19.14 -8.98
CA THR A 22 10.45 18.17 -9.95
C THR A 22 11.59 17.26 -10.32
N LEU A 23 11.40 15.97 -10.14
CA LEU A 23 12.33 14.92 -10.52
C LEU A 23 11.70 14.12 -11.64
N ARG A 24 12.43 13.99 -12.76
CA ARG A 24 12.05 13.09 -13.85
C ARG A 24 13.09 11.99 -13.93
N LEU A 25 12.64 10.78 -13.74
CA LEU A 25 13.47 9.58 -13.84
C LEU A 25 13.21 8.91 -15.18
N ASN A 26 14.19 8.97 -16.07
CA ASN A 26 14.11 8.37 -17.39
C ASN A 26 14.47 6.87 -17.35
N ASP A 27 15.11 6.42 -16.26
CA ASP A 27 15.35 5.00 -15.96
C ASP A 27 15.23 4.74 -14.44
N THR A 28 15.27 3.47 -14.06
CA THR A 28 15.05 3.04 -12.67
C THR A 28 16.33 2.76 -11.90
N LYS A 29 17.52 2.99 -12.46
CA LYS A 29 18.80 2.64 -11.83
C LYS A 29 18.99 3.29 -10.47
N LEU A 30 18.65 4.57 -10.36
CA LEU A 30 18.73 5.28 -9.08
C LEU A 30 17.77 4.66 -8.04
N LEU A 31 16.51 4.39 -8.42
CA LEU A 31 15.54 3.78 -7.52
C LEU A 31 15.99 2.38 -7.09
N ASN A 32 16.49 1.58 -8.02
CA ASN A 32 16.99 0.24 -7.72
C ASN A 32 18.17 0.27 -6.74
N SER A 33 19.05 1.26 -6.86
CA SER A 33 20.17 1.46 -5.94
C SER A 33 19.70 1.87 -4.54
N LEU A 34 18.74 2.79 -4.44
CA LEU A 34 18.22 3.29 -3.17
C LEU A 34 17.32 2.26 -2.45
N LEU A 35 16.42 1.62 -3.19
CA LEU A 35 15.44 0.70 -2.62
C LEU A 35 15.95 -0.74 -2.53
N LYS A 36 17.12 -1.03 -3.10
CA LYS A 36 17.69 -2.38 -3.25
C LYS A 36 16.69 -3.37 -3.87
N THR A 37 15.92 -2.89 -4.83
CA THR A 37 14.76 -3.60 -5.38
C THR A 37 14.78 -3.52 -6.91
N PRO A 38 14.66 -4.63 -7.64
CA PRO A 38 14.68 -4.64 -9.10
C PRO A 38 13.36 -4.10 -9.66
N ILE A 39 13.33 -2.81 -9.92
CA ILE A 39 12.23 -2.12 -10.58
C ILE A 39 12.67 -1.77 -12.01
N THR A 40 11.80 -1.96 -12.99
CA THR A 40 11.99 -1.48 -14.36
C THR A 40 10.80 -0.62 -14.79
N SER A 41 11.01 0.31 -15.70
CA SER A 41 9.96 1.10 -16.31
C SER A 41 10.32 1.40 -17.76
N SER A 42 9.37 1.32 -18.67
CA SER A 42 9.56 1.67 -20.09
C SER A 42 9.29 3.15 -20.36
N HIS A 43 8.72 3.87 -19.41
CA HIS A 43 8.40 5.30 -19.51
C HIS A 43 9.04 6.09 -18.37
N ALA A 44 9.28 7.37 -18.62
CA ALA A 44 9.78 8.25 -17.58
C ALA A 44 8.76 8.41 -16.44
N MET A 45 9.23 8.26 -15.21
CA MET A 45 8.46 8.57 -14.00
C MET A 45 8.67 10.03 -13.61
N ARG A 46 7.65 10.63 -13.03
CA ARG A 46 7.69 12.00 -12.53
C ARG A 46 7.37 12.04 -11.06
N LEU A 47 8.21 12.71 -10.30
CA LEU A 47 8.02 13.02 -8.91
C LEU A 47 8.03 14.54 -8.75
N THR A 48 6.99 15.12 -8.19
CA THR A 48 6.95 16.54 -7.82
C THR A 48 6.69 16.65 -6.33
N GLY A 49 7.33 17.60 -5.68
CA GLY A 49 7.17 17.80 -4.26
C GLY A 49 7.33 19.24 -3.84
N ILE A 50 6.62 19.60 -2.78
CA ILE A 50 6.73 20.85 -2.06
C ILE A 50 6.93 20.50 -0.60
N VAL A 51 7.95 21.06 0.02
CA VAL A 51 8.20 20.96 1.46
C VAL A 51 8.24 22.37 2.02
N ARG A 52 7.38 22.67 2.98
CA ARG A 52 7.34 23.92 3.72
C ARG A 52 7.65 23.64 5.18
N GLU A 53 8.91 23.78 5.53
CA GLU A 53 9.44 23.38 6.84
C GLU A 53 8.80 24.15 8.00
N ARG A 54 8.49 25.44 7.82
CA ARG A 54 7.86 26.27 8.86
C ARG A 54 6.43 25.86 9.16
N GLN A 55 5.71 25.36 8.16
CA GLN A 55 4.32 24.95 8.27
C GLN A 55 4.21 23.45 8.57
N HIS A 56 5.34 22.70 8.59
CA HIS A 56 5.36 21.24 8.63
C HIS A 56 4.53 20.60 7.50
N GLU A 57 4.56 21.23 6.33
CA GLU A 57 3.78 20.79 5.17
C GLU A 57 4.66 20.01 4.19
N LEU A 58 4.10 18.92 3.69
CA LEU A 58 4.64 18.08 2.62
C LEU A 58 3.54 17.83 1.60
N ASP A 59 3.79 18.21 0.34
CA ASP A 59 2.99 17.79 -0.81
C ASP A 59 3.89 16.98 -1.73
N LEU A 60 3.51 15.75 -2.04
CA LEU A 60 4.26 14.86 -2.90
C LEU A 60 3.34 14.21 -3.91
N ASN A 61 3.72 14.28 -5.19
CA ASN A 61 3.00 13.62 -6.28
C ASN A 61 3.96 12.74 -7.06
N VAL A 62 3.60 11.46 -7.22
CA VAL A 62 4.31 10.49 -8.05
C VAL A 62 3.40 10.07 -9.19
N ASN A 63 3.92 10.15 -10.41
CA ASN A 63 3.28 9.61 -11.61
C ASN A 63 4.25 8.66 -12.29
N ALA A 64 3.90 7.39 -12.30
CA ALA A 64 4.65 6.34 -12.98
C ALA A 64 3.70 5.60 -13.95
N PRO A 65 3.79 5.89 -15.26
CA PRO A 65 2.88 5.34 -16.27
C PRO A 65 2.91 3.82 -16.34
N ASP A 66 4.08 3.24 -16.13
CA ASP A 66 4.29 1.80 -16.01
C ASP A 66 5.50 1.49 -15.13
N VAL A 67 5.37 0.49 -14.32
CA VAL A 67 6.43 -0.04 -13.47
C VAL A 67 6.33 -1.56 -13.48
N THR A 68 7.45 -2.25 -13.68
CA THR A 68 7.52 -3.70 -13.51
C THR A 68 8.35 -4.04 -12.29
N TYR A 69 7.77 -4.82 -11.38
CA TYR A 69 8.40 -5.33 -10.18
C TYR A 69 8.19 -6.83 -10.07
N LYS A 70 9.28 -7.61 -9.98
CA LYS A 70 9.23 -9.08 -9.92
C LYS A 70 8.29 -9.71 -10.96
N GLY A 71 8.34 -9.21 -12.21
CA GLY A 71 7.50 -9.69 -13.31
C GLY A 71 6.03 -9.22 -13.27
N GLN A 72 5.63 -8.47 -12.25
CA GLN A 72 4.31 -7.87 -12.17
C GLN A 72 4.32 -6.47 -12.76
N GLN A 73 3.51 -6.22 -13.77
CA GLN A 73 3.38 -4.90 -14.38
C GLN A 73 2.29 -4.09 -13.67
N ILE A 74 2.68 -2.92 -13.17
CA ILE A 74 1.80 -1.90 -12.57
C ILE A 74 1.73 -0.74 -13.55
N LYS A 75 0.54 -0.38 -13.96
CA LYS A 75 0.26 0.73 -14.88
C LYS A 75 -0.46 1.86 -14.17
N LYS A 76 -0.31 3.07 -14.72
CA LYS A 76 -1.02 4.27 -14.24
C LYS A 76 -0.87 4.48 -12.73
N LEU A 77 0.32 4.17 -12.18
CA LEU A 77 0.56 4.42 -10.76
C LEU A 77 0.59 5.91 -10.49
N LEU A 78 -0.36 6.36 -9.71
CA LEU A 78 -0.44 7.71 -9.15
C LEU A 78 -0.40 7.60 -7.64
N LEU A 79 0.48 8.37 -7.00
CA LEU A 79 0.54 8.51 -5.56
C LEU A 79 0.55 10.00 -5.22
N ASN A 80 -0.36 10.42 -4.35
CA ASN A 80 -0.34 11.75 -3.77
C ASN A 80 -0.21 11.63 -2.25
N ILE A 81 0.61 12.48 -1.66
CA ILE A 81 0.76 12.63 -0.22
C ILE A 81 0.65 14.10 0.10
N ASN A 82 -0.29 14.48 0.95
CA ASN A 82 -0.52 15.87 1.34
C ASN A 82 -0.60 15.97 2.86
N SER A 83 0.04 16.99 3.41
CA SER A 83 -0.10 17.33 4.82
C SER A 83 -1.45 17.99 5.08
N GLU A 84 -2.13 17.46 6.07
CA GLU A 84 -3.39 17.96 6.61
C GLU A 84 -3.25 18.14 8.13
N PRO A 85 -4.13 18.92 8.80
CA PRO A 85 -4.03 19.11 10.25
C PRO A 85 -4.02 17.81 11.07
N GLN A 86 -4.69 16.76 10.59
CA GLN A 86 -4.79 15.45 11.24
C GLN A 86 -3.65 14.50 10.91
N GLY A 87 -2.76 14.82 9.96
CA GLY A 87 -1.66 13.97 9.55
C GLY A 87 -1.37 14.04 8.04
N LEU A 88 -0.72 13.02 7.50
CA LEU A 88 -0.47 12.91 6.06
C LEU A 88 -1.59 12.13 5.39
N VAL A 89 -2.35 12.79 4.54
CA VAL A 89 -3.36 12.14 3.69
C VAL A 89 -2.68 11.59 2.45
N THR A 90 -2.94 10.33 2.14
CA THR A 90 -2.38 9.63 0.97
C THR A 90 -3.47 9.15 0.05
N THR A 91 -3.26 9.24 -1.25
CA THR A 91 -4.10 8.59 -2.25
C THR A 91 -3.24 7.83 -3.23
N ILE A 92 -3.63 6.61 -3.55
CA ILE A 92 -2.94 5.75 -4.51
C ILE A 92 -3.96 5.25 -5.51
N SER A 93 -3.63 5.31 -6.79
CA SER A 93 -4.35 4.57 -7.84
C SER A 93 -3.37 3.82 -8.71
N ALA A 94 -3.72 2.60 -9.10
CA ALA A 94 -2.88 1.76 -9.94
C ALA A 94 -3.72 0.70 -10.67
N GLU A 95 -3.20 0.25 -11.82
CA GLU A 95 -3.70 -0.92 -12.54
C GLU A 95 -2.60 -1.99 -12.56
N ARG A 96 -2.88 -3.17 -12.03
CA ARG A 96 -2.03 -4.33 -12.25
C ARG A 96 -2.49 -5.06 -13.50
N LYS A 97 -1.57 -5.21 -14.46
CA LYS A 97 -1.78 -6.03 -15.66
C LYS A 97 -0.60 -6.99 -15.79
N GLY A 98 -0.82 -8.27 -15.60
CA GLY A 98 0.21 -9.29 -15.80
C GLY A 98 -0.08 -10.12 -17.04
N GLU A 99 0.95 -10.74 -17.62
CA GLU A 99 0.79 -11.73 -18.68
C GLU A 99 0.06 -12.98 -18.17
N GLN A 100 0.32 -13.32 -16.92
CA GLN A 100 -0.33 -14.40 -16.20
C GLN A 100 -1.00 -13.84 -14.95
N GLY A 101 -2.33 -13.75 -14.95
CA GLY A 101 -3.12 -13.32 -13.82
C GLY A 101 -4.14 -12.22 -14.14
N PRO A 102 -5.05 -11.95 -13.21
CA PRO A 102 -6.14 -11.03 -13.45
C PRO A 102 -5.65 -9.58 -13.59
N HIS A 103 -6.38 -8.81 -14.42
CA HIS A 103 -6.29 -7.36 -14.42
C HIS A 103 -6.93 -6.85 -13.12
N ILE A 104 -6.21 -6.05 -12.34
CA ILE A 104 -6.71 -5.52 -11.08
C ILE A 104 -6.61 -4.00 -11.12
N LEU A 105 -7.72 -3.32 -10.84
CA LEU A 105 -7.78 -1.89 -10.59
C LEU A 105 -7.75 -1.68 -9.07
N ILE A 106 -6.88 -0.81 -8.59
CA ILE A 106 -6.70 -0.51 -7.17
C ILE A 106 -6.78 0.98 -6.96
N ASN A 107 -7.58 1.40 -5.97
CA ASN A 107 -7.55 2.74 -5.42
C ASN A 107 -7.45 2.61 -3.91
N ALA A 108 -6.59 3.42 -3.29
CA ALA A 108 -6.45 3.46 -1.86
C ALA A 108 -6.42 4.91 -1.38
N GLN A 109 -7.03 5.15 -0.23
CA GLN A 109 -6.90 6.38 0.53
C GLN A 109 -6.36 6.01 1.91
N GLY A 110 -5.54 6.86 2.50
CA GLY A 110 -4.97 6.61 3.81
C GLY A 110 -4.68 7.89 4.57
N LEU A 111 -4.67 7.78 5.88
CA LEU A 111 -4.21 8.80 6.81
C LEU A 111 -3.07 8.22 7.63
N ILE A 112 -1.94 8.91 7.65
CA ILE A 112 -0.76 8.56 8.44
C ILE A 112 -0.66 9.58 9.58
N ALA A 113 -0.86 9.12 10.80
CA ALA A 113 -0.77 9.93 12.01
C ALA A 113 -0.35 9.07 13.21
N ASP A 114 0.39 9.62 14.15
CA ASP A 114 0.69 9.02 15.46
C ASP A 114 1.14 7.54 15.43
N ASN A 115 2.04 7.20 14.52
CA ASN A 115 2.49 5.81 14.27
C ASN A 115 1.38 4.87 13.80
N THR A 116 0.31 5.39 13.24
CA THR A 116 -0.77 4.62 12.61
C THR A 116 -0.91 4.97 11.14
N ILE A 117 -1.41 4.02 10.38
CA ILE A 117 -1.85 4.20 8.99
C ILE A 117 -3.25 3.63 8.91
N SER A 118 -4.26 4.51 8.83
CA SER A 118 -5.62 4.11 8.50
C SER A 118 -5.76 4.07 6.99
N SER A 119 -6.38 3.05 6.43
CA SER A 119 -6.53 2.91 4.98
C SER A 119 -7.89 2.35 4.56
N ASP A 120 -8.39 2.88 3.46
CA ASP A 120 -9.51 2.36 2.69
C ASP A 120 -8.99 1.97 1.31
N ILE A 121 -9.03 0.68 0.99
CA ILE A 121 -8.52 0.12 -0.25
C ILE A 121 -9.68 -0.47 -1.02
N SER A 122 -10.04 0.15 -2.15
CA SER A 122 -10.99 -0.40 -3.09
C SER A 122 -10.28 -1.10 -4.25
N PHE A 123 -10.81 -2.23 -4.68
CA PHE A 123 -10.26 -2.97 -5.80
C PHE A 123 -11.36 -3.53 -6.70
N ARG A 124 -10.99 -3.76 -7.97
CA ARG A 124 -11.86 -4.39 -8.95
C ARG A 124 -11.06 -5.27 -9.89
N ILE A 125 -11.51 -6.49 -10.07
CA ILE A 125 -11.05 -7.46 -11.05
C ILE A 125 -12.17 -7.61 -12.07
N PRO A 126 -12.07 -6.99 -13.27
CA PRO A 126 -13.09 -7.09 -14.30
C PRO A 126 -13.07 -8.47 -14.94
N GLY A 127 -14.23 -8.94 -15.40
CA GLY A 127 -14.38 -10.23 -16.06
C GLY A 127 -15.86 -10.60 -16.22
N LEU A 128 -16.13 -11.82 -16.69
CA LEU A 128 -17.50 -12.34 -16.77
C LEU A 128 -18.15 -12.48 -15.38
N ALA A 129 -17.34 -12.88 -14.38
CA ALA A 129 -17.70 -12.85 -12.97
C ALA A 129 -16.79 -11.84 -12.26
N PRO A 130 -17.17 -10.55 -12.20
CA PRO A 130 -16.31 -9.52 -11.63
C PRO A 130 -16.17 -9.70 -10.11
N ILE A 131 -14.94 -9.46 -9.63
CA ILE A 131 -14.66 -9.40 -8.20
C ILE A 131 -14.37 -7.94 -7.87
N TYR A 132 -15.02 -7.41 -6.86
CA TYR A 132 -14.76 -6.05 -6.39
C TYR A 132 -15.07 -5.93 -4.90
N GLY A 133 -14.45 -4.99 -4.25
CA GLY A 133 -14.66 -4.78 -2.83
C GLY A 133 -13.88 -3.60 -2.30
N ASN A 134 -14.04 -3.39 -1.02
CA ASN A 134 -13.22 -2.48 -0.25
C ASN A 134 -12.71 -3.19 1.00
N ILE A 135 -11.53 -2.81 1.44
CA ILE A 135 -10.91 -3.28 2.68
C ILE A 135 -10.52 -2.04 3.47
N ASN A 136 -11.11 -1.93 4.65
CA ASN A 136 -10.78 -0.88 5.61
C ASN A 136 -9.85 -1.46 6.66
N SER A 137 -8.75 -0.77 6.94
CA SER A 137 -7.77 -1.28 7.89
C SER A 137 -7.04 -0.16 8.63
N GLU A 138 -6.48 -0.50 9.78
CA GLU A 138 -5.59 0.34 10.55
C GLU A 138 -4.32 -0.44 10.89
N ALA A 139 -3.18 0.05 10.43
CA ALA A 139 -1.87 -0.48 10.80
C ALA A 139 -1.25 0.41 11.86
N SER A 140 -0.84 -0.17 12.99
CA SER A 140 -0.13 0.52 14.07
C SER A 140 1.29 -0.01 14.21
N PHE A 141 2.21 0.90 14.52
CA PHE A 141 3.64 0.61 14.63
C PHE A 141 4.13 0.97 16.02
N SER A 142 4.82 0.05 16.67
CA SER A 142 5.41 0.25 17.98
C SER A 142 6.76 -0.43 18.07
N ARG A 143 7.52 -0.13 19.13
CA ARG A 143 8.77 -0.85 19.42
C ARG A 143 8.57 -1.70 20.67
N LEU A 144 8.92 -2.98 20.54
CA LEU A 144 8.93 -3.92 21.66
C LEU A 144 10.35 -4.44 21.83
N HIS A 145 11.00 -4.11 22.96
CA HIS A 145 12.41 -4.45 23.23
C HIS A 145 13.38 -4.00 22.12
N GLY A 146 13.11 -2.84 21.50
CA GLY A 146 13.91 -2.29 20.41
C GLY A 146 13.50 -2.74 19.00
N ASP A 147 12.77 -3.84 18.85
CA ASP A 147 12.31 -4.34 17.57
C ASP A 147 10.98 -3.71 17.15
N LEU A 148 10.80 -3.56 15.84
CA LEU A 148 9.54 -3.07 15.27
C LEU A 148 8.45 -4.14 15.44
N LYS A 149 7.34 -3.75 16.05
CA LYS A 149 6.10 -4.50 16.08
C LYS A 149 5.05 -3.78 15.26
N THR A 150 4.44 -4.49 14.31
CA THR A 150 3.32 -4.00 13.50
C THR A 150 2.06 -4.76 13.87
N ARG A 151 0.95 -4.07 14.04
CA ARG A 151 -0.39 -4.65 14.18
C ARG A 151 -1.26 -4.07 13.09
N LEU A 152 -1.91 -4.93 12.33
CA LEU A 152 -2.91 -4.60 11.34
C LEU A 152 -4.27 -5.05 11.90
N HIS A 153 -5.17 -4.09 12.08
CA HIS A 153 -6.57 -4.33 12.38
C HIS A 153 -7.38 -4.18 11.10
N LEU A 154 -8.10 -5.21 10.72
CA LEU A 154 -9.07 -5.17 9.63
C LEU A 154 -10.42 -4.76 10.20
N ASN A 155 -10.99 -3.70 9.67
CA ASN A 155 -12.35 -3.26 10.00
C ASN A 155 -13.37 -4.02 9.14
N PRO A 156 -14.65 -4.02 9.52
CA PRO A 156 -15.71 -4.61 8.71
C PRO A 156 -15.64 -4.14 7.25
N SER A 157 -15.54 -5.06 6.34
CA SER A 157 -15.30 -4.80 4.92
C SER A 157 -16.13 -5.75 4.06
N LYS A 158 -16.26 -5.47 2.76
CA LYS A 158 -17.06 -6.29 1.85
C LYS A 158 -16.30 -6.61 0.58
N ILE A 159 -16.42 -7.87 0.16
CA ILE A 159 -15.91 -8.36 -1.11
C ILE A 159 -17.08 -9.00 -1.86
N ASN A 160 -17.33 -8.53 -3.07
CA ASN A 160 -18.37 -9.07 -3.94
C ASN A 160 -17.70 -9.96 -4.99
N PHE A 161 -18.21 -11.15 -5.12
CA PHE A 161 -17.79 -12.15 -6.09
C PHE A 161 -19.02 -12.58 -6.88
N ASP A 162 -19.19 -12.02 -8.07
CA ASP A 162 -20.40 -12.18 -8.87
C ASP A 162 -21.67 -11.82 -8.08
N SER A 163 -22.51 -12.79 -7.78
CA SER A 163 -23.75 -12.64 -7.00
C SER A 163 -23.55 -12.82 -5.48
N ILE A 164 -22.36 -13.19 -5.03
CA ILE A 164 -22.06 -13.48 -3.62
C ILE A 164 -21.38 -12.27 -2.98
N THR A 165 -21.85 -11.85 -1.82
CA THR A 165 -21.18 -10.85 -0.99
C THR A 165 -20.55 -11.53 0.22
N LEU A 166 -19.23 -11.49 0.30
CA LEU A 166 -18.46 -11.91 1.48
C LEU A 166 -18.23 -10.69 2.38
N GLN A 167 -18.45 -10.88 3.66
CA GLN A 167 -18.12 -9.90 4.69
C GLN A 167 -16.80 -10.28 5.34
N VAL A 168 -15.84 -9.35 5.35
CA VAL A 168 -14.63 -9.46 6.15
C VAL A 168 -14.98 -9.01 7.55
N GLN A 169 -14.85 -9.90 8.52
CA GLN A 169 -15.08 -9.58 9.93
C GLN A 169 -13.87 -8.87 10.54
N PRO A 170 -14.06 -8.09 11.61
CA PRO A 170 -12.94 -7.50 12.33
C PRO A 170 -11.89 -8.55 12.70
N SER A 171 -10.64 -8.29 12.38
CA SER A 171 -9.56 -9.27 12.54
C SER A 171 -8.26 -8.57 12.86
N ASP A 172 -7.43 -9.20 13.66
CA ASP A 172 -6.10 -8.70 14.01
C ASP A 172 -5.00 -9.58 13.42
N ILE A 173 -4.06 -8.92 12.75
CA ILE A 173 -2.84 -9.54 12.24
C ILE A 173 -1.67 -8.79 12.85
N SER A 174 -0.74 -9.49 13.46
CA SER A 174 0.46 -8.86 14.02
C SER A 174 1.73 -9.48 13.46
N TYR A 175 2.76 -8.65 13.35
CA TYR A 175 4.08 -9.07 12.90
C TYR A 175 5.15 -8.54 13.85
N HIS A 176 5.98 -9.44 14.36
CA HIS A 176 7.10 -9.12 15.24
C HIS A 176 8.19 -10.20 15.13
N ARG A 177 9.45 -9.82 14.94
CA ARG A 177 10.61 -10.72 14.90
C ARG A 177 10.43 -11.93 13.97
N ASN A 178 9.95 -11.72 12.74
CA ASN A 178 9.64 -12.76 11.76
C ASN A 178 8.45 -13.67 12.12
N TYR A 179 7.74 -13.40 13.20
CA TYR A 179 6.50 -14.09 13.53
C TYR A 179 5.31 -13.27 13.03
N LEU A 180 4.49 -13.90 12.20
CA LEU A 180 3.17 -13.40 11.81
C LEU A 180 2.14 -14.10 12.70
N THR A 181 1.25 -13.35 13.32
CA THR A 181 0.12 -13.91 14.06
C THR A 181 -1.16 -13.45 13.36
N ILE A 182 -2.00 -14.39 13.00
CA ILE A 182 -3.34 -14.16 12.46
C ILE A 182 -4.32 -14.57 13.56
N ASP A 183 -5.06 -13.59 14.07
CA ASP A 183 -6.07 -13.80 15.09
C ASP A 183 -7.43 -13.60 14.48
N HIS A 184 -8.16 -14.71 14.37
CA HIS A 184 -9.55 -14.77 13.92
C HIS A 184 -9.84 -14.00 12.62
N PHE A 185 -9.03 -14.22 11.56
CA PHE A 185 -9.42 -13.72 10.23
C PHE A 185 -10.65 -14.51 9.76
N GLU A 186 -11.74 -13.80 9.46
CA GLU A 186 -12.99 -14.42 9.06
C GLU A 186 -13.62 -13.75 7.85
N LEU A 187 -14.01 -14.57 6.88
CA LEU A 187 -14.90 -14.22 5.79
C LEU A 187 -16.23 -14.92 5.99
N SER A 188 -17.34 -14.19 5.88
CA SER A 188 -18.67 -14.77 6.05
C SER A 188 -19.64 -14.33 4.95
N ASN A 189 -20.58 -15.23 4.64
CA ASN A 189 -21.76 -14.96 3.82
C ASN A 189 -22.94 -15.73 4.40
N ASN A 190 -23.92 -15.01 4.95
CA ASN A 190 -25.01 -15.61 5.71
C ASN A 190 -24.49 -16.55 6.82
N ASN A 191 -24.76 -17.86 6.71
CA ASN A 191 -24.31 -18.87 7.67
C ASN A 191 -22.98 -19.52 7.30
N GLN A 192 -22.42 -19.17 6.14
CA GLN A 192 -21.16 -19.74 5.66
C GLN A 192 -19.96 -18.91 6.16
N HIS A 193 -18.96 -19.60 6.68
CA HIS A 193 -17.77 -18.95 7.27
C HIS A 193 -16.50 -19.64 6.82
N ILE A 194 -15.49 -18.81 6.54
CA ILE A 194 -14.10 -19.23 6.35
C ILE A 194 -13.29 -18.53 7.41
N ILE A 195 -12.72 -19.28 8.35
CA ILE A 195 -11.99 -18.74 9.49
C ILE A 195 -10.55 -19.21 9.41
N ALA A 196 -9.61 -18.28 9.52
CA ALA A 196 -8.17 -18.58 9.54
C ALA A 196 -7.53 -18.06 10.83
N ASN A 197 -6.76 -18.94 11.47
CA ASN A 197 -5.95 -18.64 12.65
C ASN A 197 -4.57 -19.27 12.49
N GLY A 198 -3.52 -18.63 13.01
CA GLY A 198 -2.20 -19.22 12.94
C GLY A 198 -1.07 -18.29 13.34
N GLN A 199 0.11 -18.87 13.49
CA GLN A 199 1.35 -18.16 13.79
C GLN A 199 2.48 -18.64 12.87
N PRO A 200 2.41 -18.37 11.55
CA PRO A 200 3.50 -18.76 10.65
C PRO A 200 4.76 -17.95 10.95
N SER A 201 5.88 -18.62 11.16
CA SER A 201 7.20 -18.02 11.40
C SER A 201 8.18 -18.20 10.23
N GLY A 202 7.73 -18.86 9.16
CA GLY A 202 8.55 -19.22 8.01
C GLY A 202 9.34 -20.53 8.22
N ASN A 203 9.08 -21.25 9.30
CA ASN A 203 9.64 -22.58 9.54
C ASN A 203 8.77 -23.66 8.90
N GLN A 204 9.36 -24.81 8.56
CA GLN A 204 8.64 -25.91 7.91
C GLN A 204 7.47 -26.50 8.71
N ASN A 205 7.43 -26.26 10.01
CA ASN A 205 6.39 -26.76 10.92
C ASN A 205 5.29 -25.73 11.24
N ASP A 206 5.31 -24.57 10.59
CA ASP A 206 4.30 -23.54 10.81
C ASP A 206 2.99 -23.96 10.16
N SER A 207 1.88 -23.72 10.85
CA SER A 207 0.55 -24.00 10.33
C SER A 207 -0.38 -22.81 10.45
N ILE A 208 -1.16 -22.59 9.40
CA ILE A 208 -2.36 -21.77 9.43
C ILE A 208 -3.53 -22.76 9.44
N LEU A 209 -4.35 -22.69 10.48
CA LEU A 209 -5.57 -23.47 10.56
C LEU A 209 -6.69 -22.73 9.83
N VAL A 210 -7.18 -23.32 8.74
CA VAL A 210 -8.34 -22.82 8.01
C VAL A 210 -9.52 -23.74 8.28
N ARG A 211 -10.62 -23.17 8.74
CA ARG A 211 -11.89 -23.88 9.00
C ARG A 211 -12.95 -23.36 8.06
N PHE A 212 -13.70 -24.27 7.49
CA PHE A 212 -14.90 -24.00 6.71
C PHE A 212 -16.11 -24.45 7.52
N LYS A 213 -17.08 -23.57 7.69
CA LYS A 213 -18.30 -23.85 8.42
C LYS A 213 -19.48 -23.58 7.51
N ASP A 214 -20.39 -24.55 7.40
CA ASP A 214 -21.66 -24.50 6.64
C ASP A 214 -21.45 -24.12 5.13
N VAL A 215 -20.31 -24.54 4.55
CA VAL A 215 -19.92 -24.26 3.15
C VAL A 215 -20.36 -25.40 2.22
#